data_d987926a2e725f648c4cfedaab0af2cc
#
_entry.id   d987926a2e725f648c4cfedaab0af2cc
#
_cell.length_a   1.000
_cell.length_b   1.000
_cell.length_c   1.000
_cell.angle_alpha   90.00
_cell.angle_beta   90.00
_cell.angle_gamma   90.00
#
_symmetry.space_group_name_H-M   'P 1'
#
loop_
_entity.id
_entity.type
_entity.pdbx_description
1 polymer ?
#
loop_
_entity_poly.entity_id
_entity_poly.type
_entity_poly.pdbx_seq_one_letter_code
_entity_poly.pdbx_strand_id
1 'polypeptide(L)'
;MKTVKIISSVLAMIIVGSAILSCQKDPDKNKPSSDSTPSSDTNEYTADYLPDDTYDGYTFRILTISNDSSGMPTSFEADADTTNLVLAAQYKRNRIIESRYDIEFKEDTVSSWEELSSRFVNYVSAVSDEYELNMLIQREAFSYGVDGYITRTDRLKYCDTTKPWYIQDVNNALTVNGIQFFSYSSECLNMFAQTNCTIFNKRILEDNQLENPYDLVKAGTWTIDKMLSSAKAATKDLNSDGLYNDYDQLGIVGESDMIYPSLWIGAGYSTIEKDENDYPIYSAPSNEGFIDFLTKIGGYFNEDMVIYDTQFRPTEQYFGQGNFRDEASLVFRNGSALYRVSIIHELANLNDMTDDFGVVPNPKLDEAQEEYHSRVIDGWLYVVPNTNTRLDMTSVILEALAIESKSYVYDAYYEQALKNRYTNDPDAKEMLDLISSTRTIDLGDTVWQSDIRNKIQDTIWKKALTFSSALSSISSYVDLMIDIYLDELAE
;
A
#
# COMPACT_ATOMS: atom_id res chain seq x y z
N MET A 1 11.64 -51.98 -20.58
CA MET A 1 10.52 -52.96 -20.71
C MET A 1 9.92 -53.18 -19.34
N LYS A 2 8.77 -52.62 -19.06
CA LYS A 2 7.60 -53.21 -18.39
C LYS A 2 6.51 -52.14 -18.29
N THR A 3 5.56 -52.30 -19.11
CA THR A 3 4.28 -51.64 -19.26
C THR A 3 3.39 -51.97 -18.06
N VAL A 4 2.69 -51.02 -17.45
CA VAL A 4 1.50 -51.29 -16.64
C VAL A 4 0.40 -50.33 -17.03
N LYS A 5 -0.75 -50.91 -17.20
CA LYS A 5 -1.98 -50.49 -17.86
C LYS A 5 -2.82 -49.51 -17.05
N ILE A 6 -3.47 -48.65 -17.81
CA ILE A 6 -4.64 -47.83 -17.48
C ILE A 6 -5.82 -48.73 -17.11
N ILE A 7 -6.56 -48.44 -16.06
CA ILE A 7 -7.93 -48.91 -15.85
C ILE A 7 -8.84 -47.68 -15.63
N SER A 8 -9.66 -47.47 -16.63
CA SER A 8 -10.83 -46.62 -16.67
C SER A 8 -12.00 -47.33 -15.97
N SER A 9 -12.73 -46.65 -15.13
CA SER A 9 -14.04 -47.09 -14.66
C SER A 9 -15.05 -45.96 -14.73
N VAL A 10 -15.94 -46.11 -15.68
CA VAL A 10 -17.20 -45.38 -15.88
C VAL A 10 -18.27 -46.05 -15.00
N LEU A 11 -19.09 -45.25 -14.30
CA LEU A 11 -20.42 -45.66 -13.81
C LEU A 11 -21.29 -44.39 -13.66
N ALA A 12 -22.11 -44.15 -14.55
CA ALA A 12 -23.54 -44.38 -14.84
C ALA A 12 -24.52 -43.74 -13.84
N MET A 13 -25.35 -42.85 -14.41
CA MET A 13 -26.53 -42.20 -13.86
C MET A 13 -27.56 -43.19 -13.29
N ILE A 14 -28.28 -42.71 -12.25
CA ILE A 14 -29.67 -43.13 -12.05
C ILE A 14 -30.50 -41.85 -11.74
N ILE A 15 -31.42 -41.59 -12.67
CA ILE A 15 -32.57 -40.64 -12.54
C ILE A 15 -33.74 -41.44 -11.98
N VAL A 16 -34.35 -40.95 -10.89
CA VAL A 16 -35.74 -41.34 -10.57
C VAL A 16 -36.52 -40.08 -10.23
N GLY A 17 -37.49 -39.75 -11.06
CA GLY A 17 -38.48 -38.76 -10.83
C GLY A 17 -39.76 -39.38 -10.29
N SER A 18 -40.58 -38.61 -9.61
CA SER A 18 -42.06 -38.68 -9.46
C SER A 18 -42.44 -37.47 -8.59
N ALA A 19 -43.11 -36.51 -9.05
CA ALA A 19 -44.45 -36.24 -9.48
C ALA A 19 -45.46 -35.98 -8.33
N ILE A 20 -45.82 -34.69 -8.23
CA ILE A 20 -47.13 -34.03 -8.13
C ILE A 20 -48.10 -34.44 -7.03
N LEU A 21 -48.60 -33.41 -6.30
CA LEU A 21 -49.98 -32.99 -6.01
C LEU A 21 -49.98 -31.98 -4.83
N SER A 22 -50.28 -30.74 -5.03
CA SER A 22 -51.55 -30.01 -5.22
C SER A 22 -52.29 -29.63 -3.95
N CYS A 23 -52.52 -28.28 -3.80
CA CYS A 23 -53.62 -27.55 -3.13
C CYS A 23 -53.59 -27.44 -1.58
N GLN A 24 -53.72 -26.29 -0.95
CA GLN A 24 -54.56 -25.13 -1.05
C GLN A 24 -54.36 -24.16 0.11
N LYS A 25 -54.37 -22.85 -0.20
CA LYS A 25 -54.85 -21.65 0.52
C LYS A 25 -54.48 -21.31 1.98
N ASP A 26 -53.69 -20.25 2.13
CA ASP A 26 -53.86 -18.90 2.72
C ASP A 26 -54.52 -18.69 4.10
N PRO A 27 -54.28 -17.56 4.81
CA PRO A 27 -53.21 -16.55 4.80
C PRO A 27 -52.68 -16.20 6.22
N ASP A 28 -51.48 -15.69 6.41
CA ASP A 28 -51.24 -14.46 7.15
C ASP A 28 -49.76 -14.05 7.17
N LYS A 29 -49.56 -12.87 6.68
CA LYS A 29 -48.68 -11.72 6.97
C LYS A 29 -47.35 -11.87 7.71
N ASN A 30 -46.36 -11.20 7.09
CA ASN A 30 -45.14 -10.62 7.62
C ASN A 30 -43.89 -11.49 7.62
N LYS A 31 -43.19 -11.47 6.49
CA LYS A 31 -41.75 -11.53 6.40
C LYS A 31 -41.26 -10.50 5.40
N PRO A 32 -40.27 -9.65 5.70
CA PRO A 32 -39.64 -8.85 4.67
C PRO A 32 -38.82 -9.76 3.76
N SER A 33 -39.10 -9.72 2.49
CA SER A 33 -38.34 -10.32 1.42
C SER A 33 -37.02 -9.60 1.29
N SER A 34 -35.89 -10.28 1.56
CA SER A 34 -34.57 -9.85 1.15
C SER A 34 -34.22 -10.53 -0.17
N ASP A 35 -34.89 -10.15 -1.25
CA ASP A 35 -34.35 -10.24 -2.60
C ASP A 35 -33.75 -8.87 -2.91
N SER A 36 -32.53 -8.66 -2.57
CA SER A 36 -31.68 -7.59 -3.12
C SER A 36 -30.90 -8.16 -4.29
N THR A 37 -31.56 -8.22 -5.44
CA THR A 37 -30.89 -8.12 -6.73
C THR A 37 -30.12 -6.79 -6.70
N PRO A 38 -28.83 -6.73 -7.05
CA PRO A 38 -28.14 -5.44 -7.22
C PRO A 38 -28.84 -4.70 -8.37
N SER A 39 -29.59 -3.68 -8.02
CA SER A 39 -30.25 -2.82 -8.99
C SER A 39 -29.31 -1.70 -9.39
N SER A 40 -29.23 -1.51 -10.69
CA SER A 40 -28.89 -0.30 -11.43
C SER A 40 -27.42 0.14 -11.44
N ASP A 41 -26.85 0.06 -12.63
CA ASP A 41 -25.73 0.79 -13.21
C ASP A 41 -25.89 2.34 -13.13
N THR A 42 -26.20 2.91 -12.00
CA THR A 42 -26.06 4.36 -11.81
C THR A 42 -24.72 4.60 -11.13
N ASN A 43 -23.78 5.16 -11.90
CA ASN A 43 -22.54 5.65 -11.37
C ASN A 43 -22.84 6.68 -10.26
N GLU A 44 -22.44 6.40 -9.04
CA GLU A 44 -22.63 7.30 -7.88
C GLU A 44 -21.76 8.54 -8.00
N TYR A 45 -20.64 8.42 -8.73
CA TYR A 45 -19.65 9.50 -8.91
C TYR A 45 -19.74 10.03 -10.34
N THR A 46 -20.07 11.31 -10.48
CA THR A 46 -20.15 12.02 -11.76
C THR A 46 -19.42 13.35 -11.68
N ALA A 47 -18.91 13.80 -12.82
CA ALA A 47 -18.31 15.11 -12.96
C ALA A 47 -18.91 15.84 -14.16
N ASP A 48 -19.88 16.70 -13.86
CA ASP A 48 -20.58 17.51 -14.90
C ASP A 48 -19.68 18.55 -15.59
N TYR A 49 -18.47 18.77 -15.02
CA TYR A 49 -17.49 19.68 -15.60
C TYR A 49 -16.63 19.04 -16.68
N LEU A 50 -16.63 17.70 -16.82
CA LEU A 50 -15.92 17.04 -17.90
C LEU A 50 -16.66 17.24 -19.23
N PRO A 51 -15.96 17.64 -20.32
CA PRO A 51 -16.55 17.81 -21.61
C PRO A 51 -17.04 16.48 -22.20
N ASP A 52 -18.04 16.54 -23.07
CA ASP A 52 -18.51 15.40 -23.87
C ASP A 52 -17.77 15.30 -25.23
N ASP A 53 -16.60 15.91 -25.34
CA ASP A 53 -15.78 15.88 -26.56
C ASP A 53 -15.30 14.45 -26.87
N THR A 54 -15.26 14.11 -28.15
CA THR A 54 -14.70 12.84 -28.65
C THR A 54 -13.40 13.07 -29.39
N TYR A 55 -12.57 12.03 -29.48
CA TYR A 55 -11.20 12.15 -30.00
C TYR A 55 -10.95 11.26 -31.25
N ASP A 56 -11.99 11.00 -32.05
CA ASP A 56 -11.93 10.37 -33.37
C ASP A 56 -11.11 9.05 -33.42
N GLY A 57 -11.29 8.17 -32.45
CA GLY A 57 -10.57 6.90 -32.35
C GLY A 57 -9.09 7.07 -31.99
N TYR A 58 -8.72 8.12 -31.25
CA TYR A 58 -7.34 8.37 -30.87
C TYR A 58 -6.77 7.22 -30.02
N THR A 59 -5.56 6.74 -30.36
CA THR A 59 -4.85 5.76 -29.54
C THR A 59 -4.16 6.45 -28.37
N PHE A 60 -4.71 6.26 -27.17
CA PHE A 60 -4.18 6.80 -25.92
C PHE A 60 -3.14 5.83 -25.33
N ARG A 61 -1.87 6.24 -25.29
CA ARG A 61 -0.71 5.37 -25.01
C ARG A 61 -0.27 5.51 -23.55
N ILE A 62 -0.06 4.38 -22.91
CA ILE A 62 0.32 4.31 -21.50
C ILE A 62 1.53 3.41 -21.35
N LEU A 63 2.56 3.86 -20.64
CA LEU A 63 3.72 3.06 -20.29
C LEU A 63 3.61 2.59 -18.85
N THR A 64 3.68 1.27 -18.63
CA THR A 64 3.54 0.62 -17.31
C THR A 64 4.63 -0.42 -17.05
N ILE A 65 4.61 -1.01 -15.85
CA ILE A 65 5.40 -2.18 -15.50
C ILE A 65 4.47 -3.37 -15.27
N SER A 66 4.90 -4.57 -15.66
CA SER A 66 4.10 -5.78 -15.48
C SER A 66 3.86 -6.12 -14.00
N ASN A 67 2.70 -6.71 -13.67
CA ASN A 67 2.39 -7.20 -12.33
C ASN A 67 3.45 -8.17 -11.80
N ASP A 68 3.94 -9.07 -12.66
CA ASP A 68 4.97 -10.05 -12.27
C ASP A 68 6.29 -9.38 -11.88
N SER A 69 6.64 -8.28 -12.54
CA SER A 69 7.90 -7.56 -12.27
C SER A 69 7.80 -6.60 -11.09
N SER A 70 6.64 -5.97 -10.92
CA SER A 70 6.39 -5.04 -9.80
C SER A 70 6.04 -5.77 -8.51
N GLY A 71 5.51 -6.99 -8.59
CA GLY A 71 4.87 -7.70 -7.48
C GLY A 71 3.59 -7.03 -6.97
N MET A 72 3.05 -6.07 -7.73
CA MET A 72 1.91 -5.22 -7.33
C MET A 72 0.87 -5.15 -8.45
N PRO A 73 -0.39 -4.75 -8.15
CA PRO A 73 -1.42 -4.58 -9.16
C PRO A 73 -1.15 -3.31 -10.01
N THR A 74 -0.32 -3.44 -11.02
CA THR A 74 0.13 -2.34 -11.91
C THR A 74 -0.42 -2.44 -13.33
N SER A 75 -1.01 -3.57 -13.75
CA SER A 75 -1.62 -3.71 -15.08
C SER A 75 -2.77 -2.73 -15.29
N PHE A 76 -2.77 -2.07 -16.46
CA PHE A 76 -3.83 -1.16 -16.87
C PHE A 76 -4.89 -1.87 -17.72
N GLU A 77 -4.46 -2.67 -18.70
CA GLU A 77 -5.34 -3.45 -19.56
C GLU A 77 -5.61 -4.85 -18.97
N ALA A 78 -6.76 -5.41 -19.33
CA ALA A 78 -7.17 -6.75 -18.92
C ALA A 78 -7.98 -7.43 -20.01
N ASP A 79 -7.96 -8.77 -20.03
CA ASP A 79 -8.71 -9.58 -20.97
C ASP A 79 -10.22 -9.58 -20.63
N ALA A 80 -11.06 -9.57 -21.67
CA ALA A 80 -12.51 -9.55 -21.53
C ALA A 80 -13.10 -10.75 -20.79
N ASP A 81 -12.40 -11.89 -20.79
CA ASP A 81 -12.82 -13.16 -20.19
C ASP A 81 -12.11 -13.45 -18.85
N THR A 82 -11.43 -12.47 -18.29
CA THR A 82 -10.73 -12.63 -17.01
C THR A 82 -11.71 -12.99 -15.88
N THR A 83 -11.31 -13.95 -15.05
CA THR A 83 -12.06 -14.32 -13.83
C THR A 83 -11.62 -13.55 -12.58
N ASN A 84 -10.56 -12.75 -12.70
CA ASN A 84 -10.12 -11.86 -11.64
C ASN A 84 -11.04 -10.66 -11.54
N LEU A 85 -11.68 -10.47 -10.39
CA LEU A 85 -12.67 -9.42 -10.17
C LEU A 85 -12.11 -8.00 -10.39
N VAL A 86 -10.87 -7.77 -9.97
CA VAL A 86 -10.21 -6.45 -10.12
C VAL A 86 -9.92 -6.18 -11.59
N LEU A 87 -9.33 -7.14 -12.30
CA LEU A 87 -9.06 -7.01 -13.73
C LEU A 87 -10.34 -6.87 -14.56
N ALA A 88 -11.41 -7.59 -14.19
CA ALA A 88 -12.72 -7.43 -14.84
C ALA A 88 -13.32 -6.03 -14.63
N ALA A 89 -13.12 -5.45 -13.43
CA ALA A 89 -13.55 -4.09 -13.15
C ALA A 89 -12.70 -3.05 -13.92
N GLN A 90 -11.37 -3.27 -14.03
CA GLN A 90 -10.49 -2.43 -14.85
C GLN A 90 -10.88 -2.50 -16.34
N TYR A 91 -11.15 -3.70 -16.86
CA TYR A 91 -11.65 -3.87 -18.24
C TYR A 91 -12.95 -3.07 -18.46
N LYS A 92 -13.92 -3.21 -17.54
CA LYS A 92 -15.21 -2.46 -17.60
C LYS A 92 -14.94 -0.94 -17.61
N ARG A 93 -14.11 -0.44 -16.71
CA ARG A 93 -13.71 0.97 -16.63
C ARG A 93 -13.14 1.46 -17.96
N ASN A 94 -12.18 0.73 -18.52
CA ASN A 94 -11.53 1.12 -19.76
C ASN A 94 -12.54 1.20 -20.91
N ARG A 95 -13.41 0.20 -21.08
CA ARG A 95 -14.44 0.20 -22.16
C ARG A 95 -15.46 1.34 -22.01
N ILE A 96 -15.80 1.75 -20.78
CA ILE A 96 -16.68 2.92 -20.55
C ILE A 96 -16.01 4.19 -21.04
N ILE A 97 -14.76 4.42 -20.69
CA ILE A 97 -14.00 5.61 -21.05
C ILE A 97 -13.76 5.66 -22.56
N GLU A 98 -13.31 4.56 -23.17
CA GLU A 98 -13.11 4.45 -24.59
C GLU A 98 -14.38 4.75 -25.40
N SER A 99 -15.50 4.18 -24.98
CA SER A 99 -16.78 4.42 -25.64
C SER A 99 -17.28 5.86 -25.48
N ARG A 100 -17.03 6.49 -24.30
CA ARG A 100 -17.46 7.86 -24.05
C ARG A 100 -16.68 8.89 -24.86
N TYR A 101 -15.37 8.71 -24.94
CA TYR A 101 -14.47 9.70 -25.52
C TYR A 101 -13.95 9.33 -26.92
N ASP A 102 -14.40 8.21 -27.48
CA ASP A 102 -13.96 7.68 -28.77
C ASP A 102 -12.42 7.62 -28.85
N ILE A 103 -11.82 6.89 -27.93
CA ILE A 103 -10.38 6.58 -27.85
C ILE A 103 -10.17 5.07 -27.80
N GLU A 104 -8.93 4.63 -28.04
CA GLU A 104 -8.48 3.27 -27.82
C GLU A 104 -7.27 3.30 -26.87
N PHE A 105 -7.35 2.65 -25.71
CA PHE A 105 -6.19 2.50 -24.83
C PHE A 105 -5.17 1.55 -25.42
N LYS A 106 -3.90 1.90 -25.27
CA LYS A 106 -2.78 1.04 -25.62
C LYS A 106 -1.74 1.05 -24.54
N GLU A 107 -1.60 -0.07 -23.84
CA GLU A 107 -0.59 -0.28 -22.82
C GLU A 107 0.68 -0.85 -23.44
N ASP A 108 1.82 -0.21 -23.18
CA ASP A 108 3.16 -0.76 -23.38
C ASP A 108 3.75 -1.11 -22.01
N THR A 109 4.15 -2.36 -21.81
CA THR A 109 4.61 -2.88 -20.51
C THR A 109 6.09 -3.22 -20.55
N VAL A 110 6.83 -2.82 -19.51
CA VAL A 110 8.24 -3.18 -19.32
C VAL A 110 8.42 -4.24 -18.23
N SER A 111 9.62 -4.82 -18.16
CA SER A 111 9.94 -5.95 -17.30
C SER A 111 10.72 -5.59 -16.04
N SER A 112 11.14 -4.34 -15.88
CA SER A 112 11.80 -3.86 -14.67
C SER A 112 11.55 -2.37 -14.42
N TRP A 113 11.71 -1.94 -13.19
CA TRP A 113 11.57 -0.54 -12.83
C TRP A 113 12.69 0.34 -13.42
N GLU A 114 13.91 -0.21 -13.54
CA GLU A 114 15.04 0.47 -14.19
C GLU A 114 14.77 0.73 -15.67
N GLU A 115 14.14 -0.24 -16.36
CA GLU A 115 13.72 -0.08 -17.75
C GLU A 115 12.64 0.99 -17.87
N LEU A 116 11.66 0.99 -16.96
CA LEU A 116 10.58 1.97 -16.92
C LEU A 116 11.13 3.39 -16.79
N SER A 117 11.96 3.64 -15.77
CA SER A 117 12.60 4.94 -15.53
C SER A 117 13.49 5.38 -16.70
N SER A 118 14.33 4.46 -17.18
CA SER A 118 15.23 4.77 -18.31
C SER A 118 14.44 5.13 -19.57
N ARG A 119 13.36 4.43 -19.86
CA ARG A 119 12.52 4.69 -21.02
C ARG A 119 11.81 6.03 -20.89
N PHE A 120 11.27 6.34 -19.70
CA PHE A 120 10.67 7.64 -19.40
C PHE A 120 11.66 8.79 -19.65
N VAL A 121 12.82 8.77 -19.00
CA VAL A 121 13.85 9.80 -19.14
C VAL A 121 14.31 9.96 -20.60
N ASN A 122 14.49 8.85 -21.31
CA ASN A 122 14.97 8.88 -22.70
C ASN A 122 14.01 9.61 -23.64
N TYR A 123 12.70 9.26 -23.62
CA TYR A 123 11.77 9.90 -24.57
C TYR A 123 11.43 11.34 -24.16
N VAL A 124 11.36 11.64 -22.86
CA VAL A 124 11.13 13.01 -22.37
C VAL A 124 12.32 13.91 -22.72
N SER A 125 13.56 13.46 -22.47
CA SER A 125 14.78 14.21 -22.87
C SER A 125 14.92 14.39 -24.37
N ALA A 126 14.39 13.47 -25.17
CA ALA A 126 14.31 13.59 -26.63
C ALA A 126 13.17 14.50 -27.10
N VAL A 127 12.39 15.08 -26.20
CA VAL A 127 11.19 15.88 -26.49
C VAL A 127 10.20 15.11 -27.36
N SER A 128 10.03 13.82 -27.09
CA SER A 128 9.14 12.93 -27.85
C SER A 128 7.77 12.84 -27.18
N ASP A 129 6.69 13.08 -27.93
CA ASP A 129 5.31 12.85 -27.54
C ASP A 129 4.96 11.36 -27.75
N GLU A 130 5.55 10.47 -26.92
CA GLU A 130 5.43 9.02 -27.09
C GLU A 130 4.27 8.42 -26.29
N TYR A 131 4.03 8.94 -25.07
CA TYR A 131 2.98 8.47 -24.17
C TYR A 131 2.18 9.62 -23.59
N GLU A 132 0.89 9.38 -23.35
CA GLU A 132 0.00 10.32 -22.65
C GLU A 132 0.16 10.17 -21.13
N LEU A 133 0.31 8.91 -20.64
CA LEU A 133 0.58 8.60 -19.24
C LEU A 133 1.78 7.67 -19.09
N ASN A 134 2.52 7.84 -18.02
CA ASN A 134 3.62 6.96 -17.63
C ASN A 134 3.48 6.58 -16.18
N MET A 135 3.63 5.29 -15.85
CA MET A 135 3.70 4.84 -14.48
C MET A 135 5.11 5.05 -13.93
N LEU A 136 5.22 5.55 -12.71
CA LEU A 136 6.49 5.69 -11.98
C LEU A 136 6.32 5.31 -10.51
N ILE A 137 7.43 5.01 -9.85
CA ILE A 137 7.48 4.95 -8.37
C ILE A 137 7.44 6.38 -7.82
N GLN A 138 6.73 6.59 -6.72
CA GLN A 138 6.53 7.92 -6.11
C GLN A 138 7.80 8.75 -5.96
N ARG A 139 8.90 8.17 -5.42
CA ARG A 139 10.16 8.89 -5.22
C ARG A 139 10.80 9.35 -6.53
N GLU A 140 10.69 8.55 -7.60
CA GLU A 140 11.19 8.93 -8.92
C GLU A 140 10.29 9.98 -9.57
N ALA A 141 8.96 9.82 -9.45
CA ALA A 141 8.02 10.82 -9.92
C ALA A 141 8.27 12.18 -9.25
N PHE A 142 8.62 12.18 -7.96
CA PHE A 142 8.97 13.40 -7.25
C PHE A 142 10.26 14.02 -7.80
N SER A 143 11.32 13.25 -7.97
CA SER A 143 12.59 13.71 -8.54
C SER A 143 12.42 14.24 -9.96
N TYR A 144 11.71 13.48 -10.82
CA TYR A 144 11.47 13.90 -12.21
C TYR A 144 10.50 15.10 -12.32
N GLY A 145 9.65 15.29 -11.31
CA GLY A 145 8.83 16.49 -11.17
C GLY A 145 9.69 17.74 -10.95
N VAL A 146 10.67 17.64 -10.04
CA VAL A 146 11.67 18.67 -9.77
C VAL A 146 12.52 18.94 -11.02
N ASP A 147 12.99 17.89 -11.71
CA ASP A 147 13.74 18.03 -12.97
C ASP A 147 12.89 18.60 -14.15
N GLY A 148 11.61 18.92 -13.92
CA GLY A 148 10.72 19.49 -14.93
C GLY A 148 10.26 18.50 -16.00
N TYR A 149 10.40 17.19 -15.81
CA TYR A 149 10.00 16.15 -16.78
C TYR A 149 8.52 15.80 -16.73
N ILE A 150 7.81 16.22 -15.68
CA ILE A 150 6.40 15.91 -15.42
C ILE A 150 5.56 17.19 -15.52
N THR A 151 4.42 17.11 -16.20
CA THR A 151 3.40 18.15 -16.12
C THR A 151 2.68 18.06 -14.78
N ARG A 152 2.73 19.12 -13.99
CA ARG A 152 2.13 19.21 -12.66
C ARG A 152 0.63 18.98 -12.70
N THR A 153 0.08 18.23 -11.76
CA THR A 153 -1.36 17.95 -11.67
C THR A 153 -2.18 19.24 -11.53
N ASP A 154 -1.69 20.22 -10.79
CA ASP A 154 -2.35 21.52 -10.62
C ASP A 154 -2.42 22.36 -11.90
N ARG A 155 -1.70 21.98 -12.96
CA ARG A 155 -1.78 22.57 -14.31
C ARG A 155 -2.70 21.81 -15.26
N LEU A 156 -3.21 20.65 -14.85
CA LEU A 156 -4.13 19.85 -15.66
C LEU A 156 -5.57 20.37 -15.49
N LYS A 157 -6.09 20.97 -16.54
CA LYS A 157 -7.32 21.76 -16.55
C LYS A 157 -8.56 21.06 -15.95
N TYR A 158 -8.66 19.76 -16.15
CA TYR A 158 -9.85 19.00 -15.78
C TYR A 158 -9.64 18.11 -14.54
N CYS A 159 -8.43 18.06 -13.98
CA CYS A 159 -8.15 17.33 -12.74
C CYS A 159 -8.51 18.20 -11.52
N ASP A 160 -9.53 17.80 -10.77
CA ASP A 160 -9.92 18.47 -9.53
C ASP A 160 -9.56 17.58 -8.32
N THR A 161 -8.35 17.77 -7.81
CA THR A 161 -7.80 16.94 -6.72
C THR A 161 -8.54 17.10 -5.39
N THR A 162 -9.51 18.00 -5.28
CA THR A 162 -10.37 18.14 -4.09
C THR A 162 -11.53 17.15 -4.07
N LYS A 163 -11.72 16.37 -5.13
CA LYS A 163 -12.83 15.44 -5.29
C LYS A 163 -12.63 14.13 -4.52
N PRO A 164 -13.73 13.42 -4.16
CA PRO A 164 -13.67 12.23 -3.30
C PRO A 164 -13.00 10.99 -3.93
N TRP A 165 -12.69 11.01 -5.20
CA TRP A 165 -11.90 9.97 -5.85
C TRP A 165 -10.39 10.19 -5.77
N TYR A 166 -9.94 11.34 -5.24
CA TYR A 166 -8.56 11.58 -4.86
C TYR A 166 -8.33 11.31 -3.38
N ILE A 167 -7.10 10.94 -3.02
CA ILE A 167 -6.74 10.55 -1.67
C ILE A 167 -6.13 11.76 -0.97
N GLN A 168 -6.99 12.50 -0.27
CA GLN A 168 -6.71 13.84 0.23
C GLN A 168 -5.47 13.89 1.13
N ASP A 169 -5.39 13.05 2.16
CA ASP A 169 -4.31 13.15 3.16
C ASP A 169 -2.93 12.85 2.56
N VAL A 170 -2.86 11.87 1.67
CA VAL A 170 -1.62 11.54 0.95
C VAL A 170 -1.23 12.65 -0.02
N ASN A 171 -2.19 13.17 -0.78
CA ASN A 171 -1.94 14.25 -1.74
C ASN A 171 -1.53 15.54 -1.03
N ASN A 172 -2.15 15.87 0.09
CA ASN A 172 -1.77 17.03 0.92
C ASN A 172 -0.35 16.87 1.47
N ALA A 173 0.02 15.67 1.92
CA ALA A 173 1.37 15.40 2.41
C ALA A 173 2.44 15.58 1.32
N LEU A 174 2.12 15.22 0.07
CA LEU A 174 3.01 15.32 -1.10
C LEU A 174 3.01 16.69 -1.77
N THR A 175 2.05 17.56 -1.48
CA THR A 175 2.02 18.93 -1.99
C THR A 175 3.08 19.76 -1.27
N VAL A 176 3.87 20.55 -2.00
CA VAL A 176 4.89 21.44 -1.44
C VAL A 176 4.72 22.83 -2.03
N ASN A 177 4.61 23.85 -1.17
CA ASN A 177 4.36 25.23 -1.58
C ASN A 177 3.16 25.37 -2.55
N GLY A 178 2.10 24.58 -2.31
CA GLY A 178 0.92 24.53 -3.17
C GLY A 178 1.15 23.85 -4.51
N ILE A 179 2.32 23.26 -4.75
CA ILE A 179 2.67 22.56 -5.99
C ILE A 179 2.45 21.07 -5.85
N GLN A 180 1.75 20.49 -6.82
CA GLN A 180 1.46 19.07 -6.87
C GLN A 180 1.93 18.50 -8.22
N PHE A 181 3.05 17.75 -8.22
CA PHE A 181 3.59 17.14 -9.42
C PHE A 181 2.71 16.03 -9.98
N PHE A 182 2.14 15.25 -9.07
CA PHE A 182 1.25 14.13 -9.36
C PHE A 182 0.24 14.00 -8.24
N SER A 183 -0.77 13.18 -8.44
CA SER A 183 -1.76 12.89 -7.41
C SER A 183 -2.12 11.42 -7.36
N TYR A 184 -2.42 10.96 -6.18
CA TYR A 184 -3.03 9.66 -5.98
C TYR A 184 -4.54 9.77 -6.08
N SER A 185 -5.11 8.96 -6.95
CA SER A 185 -6.55 8.78 -7.03
C SER A 185 -6.93 7.30 -7.01
N SER A 186 -8.19 7.01 -7.21
CA SER A 186 -8.73 5.64 -7.08
C SER A 186 -8.24 4.66 -8.14
N GLU A 187 -7.56 5.10 -9.20
CA GLU A 187 -6.89 4.23 -10.16
C GLU A 187 -5.57 3.66 -9.62
N CYS A 188 -4.98 4.28 -8.60
CA CYS A 188 -3.71 3.86 -7.99
C CYS A 188 -3.93 2.76 -6.96
N LEU A 189 -4.38 1.57 -7.37
CA LEU A 189 -4.71 0.45 -6.48
C LEU A 189 -3.55 -0.02 -5.62
N ASN A 190 -2.34 0.02 -6.15
CA ASN A 190 -1.17 -0.43 -5.42
C ASN A 190 -0.87 0.41 -4.16
N MET A 191 -1.38 1.62 -4.05
CA MET A 191 -1.25 2.42 -2.83
C MET A 191 -1.94 1.75 -1.64
N PHE A 192 -3.07 1.05 -1.86
CA PHE A 192 -3.69 0.23 -0.81
C PHE A 192 -2.79 -0.93 -0.43
N ALA A 193 -2.27 -1.62 -1.43
CA ALA A 193 -1.34 -2.73 -1.23
C ALA A 193 -0.09 -2.30 -0.45
N GLN A 194 0.39 -1.09 -0.68
CA GLN A 194 1.58 -0.47 -0.09
C GLN A 194 1.33 0.24 1.25
N THR A 195 0.11 0.22 1.78
CA THR A 195 -0.19 0.77 3.11
C THR A 195 0.33 -0.17 4.19
N ASN A 196 1.09 0.37 5.15
CA ASN A 196 1.64 -0.40 6.26
C ASN A 196 0.59 -0.75 7.30
N CYS A 197 0.79 -1.92 7.90
CA CYS A 197 -0.02 -2.44 8.99
C CYS A 197 0.83 -3.31 9.93
N THR A 198 0.28 -3.65 11.07
CA THR A 198 0.82 -4.66 11.98
C THR A 198 -0.04 -5.92 11.88
N ILE A 199 0.57 -7.04 11.51
CA ILE A 199 -0.05 -8.37 11.47
C ILE A 199 0.33 -9.11 12.75
N PHE A 200 -0.59 -9.84 13.36
CA PHE A 200 -0.30 -10.58 14.58
C PHE A 200 -0.75 -12.03 14.51
N ASN A 201 0.02 -12.93 15.13
CA ASN A 201 -0.27 -14.36 15.22
C ASN A 201 -1.18 -14.64 16.41
N LYS A 202 -2.42 -15.13 16.15
CA LYS A 202 -3.45 -15.38 17.18
C LYS A 202 -3.05 -16.51 18.12
N ARG A 203 -2.40 -17.58 17.62
CA ARG A 203 -1.93 -18.68 18.48
C ARG A 203 -0.88 -18.22 19.48
N ILE A 204 0.15 -17.47 19.03
CA ILE A 204 1.18 -16.96 19.96
C ILE A 204 0.58 -16.00 20.98
N LEU A 205 -0.40 -15.18 20.57
CA LEU A 205 -1.12 -14.30 21.47
C LEU A 205 -1.82 -15.08 22.58
N GLU A 206 -2.58 -16.11 22.22
CA GLU A 206 -3.33 -16.97 23.16
C GLU A 206 -2.39 -17.78 24.06
N ASP A 207 -1.36 -18.42 23.52
CA ASP A 207 -0.38 -19.23 24.26
C ASP A 207 0.36 -18.43 25.34
N ASN A 208 0.50 -17.12 25.13
CA ASN A 208 1.14 -16.21 26.08
C ASN A 208 0.15 -15.39 26.92
N GLN A 209 -1.17 -15.59 26.75
CA GLN A 209 -2.24 -14.91 27.49
C GLN A 209 -2.14 -13.37 27.36
N LEU A 210 -1.84 -12.87 26.18
CA LEU A 210 -1.67 -11.46 25.88
C LEU A 210 -3.02 -10.81 25.52
N GLU A 211 -3.13 -9.49 25.73
CA GLU A 211 -4.31 -8.71 25.33
C GLU A 211 -4.48 -8.75 23.80
N ASN A 212 -5.73 -8.87 23.34
CA ASN A 212 -6.03 -8.91 21.92
C ASN A 212 -5.83 -7.53 21.28
N PRO A 213 -4.98 -7.38 20.24
CA PRO A 213 -4.77 -6.12 19.56
C PRO A 213 -6.04 -5.47 19.01
N TYR A 214 -7.04 -6.24 18.58
CA TYR A 214 -8.34 -5.72 18.16
C TYR A 214 -9.04 -4.94 19.28
N ASP A 215 -9.08 -5.51 20.47
CA ASP A 215 -9.71 -4.88 21.65
C ASP A 215 -8.95 -3.61 22.05
N LEU A 216 -7.61 -3.65 21.97
CA LEU A 216 -6.77 -2.49 22.27
C LEU A 216 -7.00 -1.36 21.26
N VAL A 217 -7.13 -1.66 19.96
CA VAL A 217 -7.43 -0.65 18.94
C VAL A 217 -8.80 -0.02 19.18
N LYS A 218 -9.82 -0.83 19.42
CA LYS A 218 -11.20 -0.35 19.71
C LYS A 218 -11.29 0.49 20.96
N ALA A 219 -10.48 0.17 21.97
CA ALA A 219 -10.36 0.95 23.21
C ALA A 219 -9.48 2.21 23.07
N GLY A 220 -8.80 2.40 21.94
CA GLY A 220 -7.83 3.49 21.73
C GLY A 220 -6.53 3.33 22.52
N THR A 221 -6.24 2.14 23.04
CA THR A 221 -5.08 1.82 23.89
C THR A 221 -4.02 0.97 23.18
N TRP A 222 -4.14 0.74 21.87
CA TRP A 222 -3.11 0.11 21.05
C TRP A 222 -1.96 1.08 20.83
N THR A 223 -0.95 1.01 21.69
CA THR A 223 0.19 1.93 21.73
C THR A 223 1.52 1.21 21.52
N ILE A 224 2.58 1.97 21.22
CA ILE A 224 3.96 1.45 21.12
C ILE A 224 4.34 0.66 22.39
N ASP A 225 3.99 1.14 23.57
CA ASP A 225 4.30 0.43 24.81
C ASP A 225 3.58 -0.91 24.95
N LYS A 226 2.32 -0.97 24.53
CA LYS A 226 1.56 -2.22 24.50
C LYS A 226 2.16 -3.22 23.51
N MET A 227 2.48 -2.76 22.29
CA MET A 227 3.12 -3.62 21.29
C MET A 227 4.46 -4.16 21.76
N LEU A 228 5.35 -3.31 22.25
CA LEU A 228 6.69 -3.70 22.69
C LEU A 228 6.67 -4.60 23.93
N SER A 229 5.79 -4.32 24.90
CA SER A 229 5.65 -5.15 26.09
C SER A 229 5.11 -6.55 25.78
N SER A 230 4.10 -6.66 24.92
CA SER A 230 3.57 -7.95 24.47
C SER A 230 4.58 -8.71 23.61
N ALA A 231 5.30 -8.01 22.72
CA ALA A 231 6.39 -8.61 21.94
C ALA A 231 7.50 -9.19 22.84
N LYS A 232 7.91 -8.43 23.87
CA LYS A 232 8.91 -8.90 24.84
C LYS A 232 8.41 -10.12 25.61
N ALA A 233 7.16 -10.13 26.05
CA ALA A 233 6.57 -11.27 26.75
C ALA A 233 6.46 -12.53 25.87
N ALA A 234 6.30 -12.35 24.57
CA ALA A 234 6.24 -13.46 23.62
C ALA A 234 7.61 -13.99 23.20
N THR A 235 8.69 -13.19 23.32
CA THR A 235 10.05 -13.60 22.90
C THR A 235 10.57 -14.71 23.80
N LYS A 236 10.96 -15.86 23.22
CA LYS A 236 11.46 -17.05 23.94
C LYS A 236 12.58 -17.74 23.19
N ASP A 237 13.65 -18.03 23.87
CA ASP A 237 14.70 -18.96 23.43
C ASP A 237 14.18 -20.40 23.60
N LEU A 238 13.76 -21.03 22.51
CA LEU A 238 13.11 -22.34 22.52
C LEU A 238 14.11 -23.51 22.60
N ASN A 239 15.31 -23.31 22.06
CA ASN A 239 16.35 -24.33 22.03
C ASN A 239 17.35 -24.21 23.20
N SER A 240 17.29 -23.10 23.98
CA SER A 240 18.14 -22.80 25.14
C SER A 240 19.62 -22.69 24.80
N ASP A 241 19.95 -22.15 23.61
CA ASP A 241 21.33 -21.91 23.18
C ASP A 241 21.85 -20.52 23.56
N GLY A 242 20.97 -19.66 24.08
CA GLY A 242 21.27 -18.29 24.50
C GLY A 242 21.34 -17.29 23.34
N LEU A 243 20.95 -17.69 22.14
CA LEU A 243 20.82 -16.84 20.95
C LEU A 243 19.33 -16.73 20.61
N TYR A 244 18.93 -15.56 20.13
CA TYR A 244 17.59 -15.37 19.57
C TYR A 244 17.68 -15.28 18.06
N ASN A 245 17.05 -16.23 17.35
CA ASN A 245 17.04 -16.31 15.91
C ASN A 245 15.70 -16.93 15.40
N ASP A 246 15.62 -17.28 14.12
CA ASP A 246 14.40 -17.80 13.49
C ASP A 246 14.04 -19.26 13.86
N TYR A 247 14.85 -19.92 14.72
CA TYR A 247 14.48 -21.19 15.40
C TYR A 247 13.70 -20.96 16.68
N ASP A 248 13.56 -19.71 17.14
CA ASP A 248 12.94 -19.32 18.40
C ASP A 248 11.57 -18.69 18.21
N GLN A 249 10.93 -18.31 19.33
CA GLN A 249 9.73 -17.48 19.28
C GLN A 249 10.13 -16.02 19.43
N LEU A 250 9.85 -15.23 18.37
CA LEU A 250 10.23 -13.84 18.27
C LEU A 250 9.06 -12.90 18.62
N GLY A 251 9.37 -11.70 19.06
CA GLY A 251 8.39 -10.65 19.35
C GLY A 251 7.89 -9.99 18.09
N ILE A 252 8.76 -9.26 17.40
CA ILE A 252 8.48 -8.55 16.15
C ILE A 252 9.47 -9.01 15.09
N VAL A 253 8.99 -9.38 13.92
CA VAL A 253 9.81 -9.67 12.73
C VAL A 253 9.50 -8.69 11.61
N GLY A 254 10.51 -8.29 10.89
CA GLY A 254 10.39 -7.44 9.71
C GLY A 254 11.73 -6.93 9.22
N GLU A 255 11.68 -6.02 8.29
CA GLU A 255 12.81 -5.32 7.69
C GLU A 255 12.93 -3.90 8.26
N SER A 256 14.15 -3.38 8.33
CA SER A 256 14.41 -2.03 8.85
C SER A 256 13.57 -0.96 8.15
N ASP A 257 13.49 -1.03 6.83
CA ASP A 257 12.77 -0.06 6.00
C ASP A 257 11.23 -0.17 6.13
N MET A 258 10.75 -1.25 6.75
CA MET A 258 9.33 -1.41 7.12
C MET A 258 9.08 -1.07 8.58
N ILE A 259 9.83 -1.67 9.51
CA ILE A 259 9.56 -1.56 10.94
C ILE A 259 9.68 -0.12 11.43
N TYR A 260 10.87 0.50 11.25
CA TYR A 260 11.13 1.77 11.92
C TYR A 260 10.26 2.93 11.42
N PRO A 261 10.13 3.15 10.09
CA PRO A 261 9.24 4.20 9.58
C PRO A 261 7.76 3.96 9.95
N SER A 262 7.31 2.71 9.93
CA SER A 262 5.94 2.39 10.32
C SER A 262 5.66 2.73 11.78
N LEU A 263 6.64 2.52 12.67
CA LEU A 263 6.48 2.81 14.08
C LEU A 263 6.53 4.31 14.37
N TRP A 264 7.46 5.09 13.75
CA TRP A 264 7.49 6.53 14.03
C TRP A 264 6.32 7.29 13.39
N ILE A 265 5.90 6.91 12.17
CA ILE A 265 4.75 7.52 11.52
C ILE A 265 3.47 7.12 12.28
N GLY A 266 3.34 5.84 12.68
CA GLY A 266 2.23 5.38 13.54
C GLY A 266 2.13 6.16 14.85
N ALA A 267 3.28 6.51 15.43
CA ALA A 267 3.38 7.33 16.64
C ALA A 267 3.19 8.86 16.37
N GLY A 268 2.82 9.25 15.16
CA GLY A 268 2.53 10.64 14.82
C GLY A 268 3.75 11.51 14.57
N TYR A 269 4.94 10.92 14.41
CA TYR A 269 6.15 11.68 14.09
C TYR A 269 6.37 11.77 12.58
N SER A 270 6.88 12.95 12.16
CA SER A 270 7.43 13.18 10.83
C SER A 270 8.87 13.65 10.95
N THR A 271 9.69 13.28 9.98
CA THR A 271 11.08 13.74 9.90
C THR A 271 11.20 15.07 9.18
N ILE A 272 10.31 15.30 8.23
CA ILE A 272 10.11 16.58 7.55
C ILE A 272 8.69 17.08 7.89
N GLU A 273 8.62 18.21 8.55
CA GLU A 273 7.38 18.93 8.79
C GLU A 273 7.19 20.05 7.75
N LYS A 274 6.04 20.68 7.72
CA LYS A 274 5.76 21.83 6.86
C LYS A 274 5.49 23.06 7.71
N ASP A 275 5.98 24.21 7.24
CA ASP A 275 5.67 25.50 7.88
C ASP A 275 4.29 26.02 7.46
N GLU A 276 3.94 27.22 7.93
CA GLU A 276 2.68 27.91 7.62
C GLU A 276 2.48 28.24 6.12
N ASN A 277 3.54 28.17 5.32
CA ASN A 277 3.55 28.41 3.89
C ASN A 277 3.67 27.10 3.09
N ASP A 278 3.49 25.95 3.72
CA ASP A 278 3.61 24.63 3.13
C ASP A 278 5.05 24.28 2.66
N TYR A 279 6.08 24.94 3.25
CA TYR A 279 7.50 24.66 2.97
C TYR A 279 8.01 23.52 3.84
N PRO A 280 8.77 22.54 3.29
CA PRO A 280 9.34 21.45 4.06
C PRO A 280 10.47 21.94 4.98
N ILE A 281 10.44 21.47 6.22
CA ILE A 281 11.43 21.78 7.27
C ILE A 281 11.95 20.48 7.84
N TYR A 282 13.27 20.29 7.87
CA TYR A 282 13.91 19.16 8.53
C TYR A 282 13.85 19.30 10.05
N SER A 283 12.75 18.84 10.65
CA SER A 283 12.46 18.97 12.09
C SER A 283 13.06 17.88 12.97
N ALA A 284 13.38 16.71 12.40
CA ALA A 284 13.82 15.52 13.12
C ALA A 284 14.95 15.74 14.14
N PRO A 285 16.03 16.53 13.86
CA PRO A 285 17.14 16.71 14.80
C PRO A 285 16.75 17.53 16.05
N SER A 286 15.75 18.39 15.95
CA SER A 286 15.30 19.31 17.01
C SER A 286 14.08 18.81 17.78
N ASN A 287 13.45 17.72 17.34
CA ASN A 287 12.30 17.12 18.00
C ASN A 287 12.75 16.15 19.11
N GLU A 288 12.78 16.64 20.36
CA GLU A 288 13.22 15.86 21.53
C GLU A 288 12.36 14.59 21.72
N GLY A 289 11.04 14.69 21.54
CA GLY A 289 10.14 13.55 21.64
C GLY A 289 10.43 12.47 20.61
N PHE A 290 10.78 12.86 19.38
CA PHE A 290 11.17 11.93 18.34
C PHE A 290 12.53 11.25 18.65
N ILE A 291 13.49 11.99 19.17
CA ILE A 291 14.80 11.45 19.60
C ILE A 291 14.62 10.43 20.73
N ASP A 292 13.78 10.73 21.72
CA ASP A 292 13.48 9.81 22.82
C ASP A 292 12.77 8.55 22.31
N PHE A 293 11.81 8.72 21.39
CA PHE A 293 11.13 7.61 20.73
C PHE A 293 12.11 6.69 19.99
N LEU A 294 12.99 7.23 19.14
CA LEU A 294 14.00 6.46 18.41
C LEU A 294 14.97 5.74 19.36
N THR A 295 15.36 6.40 20.46
CA THR A 295 16.21 5.81 21.49
C THR A 295 15.54 4.60 22.15
N LYS A 296 14.24 4.73 22.46
CA LYS A 296 13.43 3.63 23.00
C LYS A 296 13.37 2.45 22.04
N ILE A 297 13.00 2.68 20.78
CA ILE A 297 12.91 1.61 19.76
C ILE A 297 14.27 0.93 19.54
N GLY A 298 15.35 1.72 19.45
CA GLY A 298 16.71 1.21 19.34
C GLY A 298 17.13 0.35 20.55
N GLY A 299 16.62 0.66 21.75
CA GLY A 299 16.77 -0.20 22.94
C GLY A 299 16.19 -1.59 22.73
N TYR A 300 14.95 -1.68 22.28
CA TYR A 300 14.27 -2.97 22.01
C TYR A 300 14.89 -3.78 20.86
N PHE A 301 15.52 -3.14 19.90
CA PHE A 301 16.32 -3.82 18.88
C PHE A 301 17.59 -4.43 19.49
N ASN A 302 18.21 -3.76 20.47
CA ASN A 302 19.49 -4.16 21.05
C ASN A 302 19.34 -5.14 22.22
N GLU A 303 18.30 -4.97 23.02
CA GLU A 303 18.02 -5.76 24.23
C GLU A 303 17.09 -6.93 23.91
N ASP A 304 17.42 -8.11 24.37
CA ASP A 304 16.60 -9.33 24.33
C ASP A 304 16.00 -9.67 22.94
N MET A 305 16.47 -9.08 21.85
CA MET A 305 16.05 -9.38 20.47
C MET A 305 14.54 -9.32 20.25
N VAL A 306 13.86 -8.39 20.91
CA VAL A 306 12.41 -8.22 20.78
C VAL A 306 12.02 -7.84 19.35
N ILE A 307 12.88 -7.05 18.67
CA ILE A 307 12.77 -6.72 17.24
C ILE A 307 13.82 -7.52 16.49
N TYR A 308 13.36 -8.47 15.67
CA TYR A 308 14.21 -9.23 14.75
C TYR A 308 14.14 -8.63 13.35
N ASP A 309 15.19 -7.93 12.99
CA ASP A 309 15.33 -7.21 11.72
C ASP A 309 16.09 -8.09 10.73
N THR A 310 15.40 -8.64 9.74
CA THR A 310 15.97 -9.55 8.74
C THR A 310 16.91 -8.87 7.76
N GLN A 311 16.80 -7.56 7.56
CA GLN A 311 17.72 -6.79 6.73
C GLN A 311 19.11 -6.64 7.41
N PHE A 312 19.10 -6.51 8.73
CA PHE A 312 20.33 -6.43 9.55
C PHE A 312 20.87 -7.81 9.93
N ARG A 313 19.99 -8.76 10.18
CA ARG A 313 20.32 -10.14 10.58
C ARG A 313 19.62 -11.12 9.66
N PRO A 314 20.33 -11.64 8.65
CA PRO A 314 19.79 -12.73 7.84
C PRO A 314 19.33 -13.90 8.72
N THR A 315 18.28 -14.56 8.32
CA THR A 315 17.77 -15.75 9.00
C THR A 315 18.77 -16.91 8.85
N GLU A 316 18.75 -17.85 9.78
CA GLU A 316 19.57 -19.08 9.70
C GLU A 316 18.80 -20.19 8.97
N GLN A 317 17.53 -20.36 9.31
CA GLN A 317 16.67 -21.41 8.75
C GLN A 317 16.22 -21.11 7.30
N TYR A 318 15.96 -19.84 6.99
CA TYR A 318 15.41 -19.41 5.70
C TYR A 318 16.44 -18.68 4.83
N PHE A 319 17.70 -18.63 5.25
CA PHE A 319 18.77 -17.96 4.50
C PHE A 319 18.83 -18.46 3.05
N GLY A 320 18.83 -17.51 2.12
CA GLY A 320 18.88 -17.83 0.69
C GLY A 320 17.59 -18.33 0.05
N GLN A 321 16.46 -18.26 0.76
CA GLN A 321 15.14 -18.59 0.20
C GLN A 321 14.50 -17.44 -0.62
N GLY A 322 15.21 -16.33 -0.75
CA GLY A 322 14.79 -15.14 -1.46
C GLY A 322 15.62 -13.95 -1.04
N ASN A 323 14.97 -12.87 -0.66
CA ASN A 323 15.58 -11.70 -0.07
C ASN A 323 15.15 -11.56 1.40
N PHE A 324 15.66 -10.56 2.11
CA PHE A 324 15.35 -10.34 3.52
C PHE A 324 13.85 -10.11 3.81
N ARG A 325 13.03 -9.67 2.81
CA ARG A 325 11.57 -9.54 2.94
C ARG A 325 10.91 -10.89 2.90
N ASP A 326 11.31 -11.74 1.95
CA ASP A 326 10.79 -13.11 1.84
C ASP A 326 11.14 -13.92 3.09
N GLU A 327 12.37 -13.74 3.63
CA GLU A 327 12.81 -14.38 4.87
C GLU A 327 11.94 -13.95 6.07
N ALA A 328 11.65 -12.65 6.22
CA ALA A 328 10.76 -12.16 7.27
C ALA A 328 9.33 -12.73 7.15
N SER A 329 8.80 -12.79 5.92
CA SER A 329 7.52 -13.45 5.62
C SER A 329 7.52 -14.90 6.03
N LEU A 330 8.59 -15.65 5.71
CA LEU A 330 8.71 -17.07 6.04
C LEU A 330 8.76 -17.29 7.56
N VAL A 331 9.49 -16.48 8.32
CA VAL A 331 9.53 -16.53 9.78
C VAL A 331 8.13 -16.36 10.37
N PHE A 332 7.39 -15.35 9.92
CA PHE A 332 6.02 -15.11 10.42
C PHE A 332 5.06 -16.21 9.99
N ARG A 333 5.07 -16.60 8.73
CA ARG A 333 4.19 -17.64 8.15
C ARG A 333 4.37 -19.01 8.82
N ASN A 334 5.57 -19.32 9.27
CA ASN A 334 5.86 -20.55 10.00
C ASN A 334 5.51 -20.47 11.51
N GLY A 335 4.89 -19.39 11.95
CA GLY A 335 4.40 -19.23 13.32
C GLY A 335 5.51 -18.95 14.35
N SER A 336 6.66 -18.39 13.93
CA SER A 336 7.79 -18.09 14.80
C SER A 336 7.79 -16.67 15.38
N ALA A 337 6.87 -15.78 14.99
CA ALA A 337 6.82 -14.41 15.51
C ALA A 337 5.41 -13.98 15.90
N LEU A 338 5.30 -13.17 16.97
CA LEU A 338 4.02 -12.61 17.40
C LEU A 338 3.53 -11.54 16.44
N TYR A 339 4.40 -10.58 16.06
CA TYR A 339 4.07 -9.48 15.16
C TYR A 339 4.93 -9.48 13.90
N ARG A 340 4.29 -9.14 12.78
CA ARG A 340 4.90 -8.80 11.51
C ARG A 340 4.51 -7.36 11.15
N VAL A 341 5.47 -6.43 11.13
CA VAL A 341 5.25 -5.09 10.59
C VAL A 341 5.52 -5.15 9.09
N SER A 342 4.50 -4.91 8.28
CA SER A 342 4.58 -5.04 6.83
C SER A 342 3.52 -4.19 6.13
N ILE A 343 3.22 -4.49 4.88
CA ILE A 343 2.21 -3.83 4.06
C ILE A 343 0.98 -4.74 3.88
N ILE A 344 -0.15 -4.16 3.53
CA ILE A 344 -1.41 -4.91 3.30
C ILE A 344 -1.23 -6.01 2.24
N HIS A 345 -0.37 -5.79 1.24
CA HIS A 345 -0.07 -6.81 0.22
C HIS A 345 0.42 -8.14 0.82
N GLU A 346 1.15 -8.09 1.93
CA GLU A 346 1.65 -9.27 2.65
C GLU A 346 0.53 -10.23 3.07
N LEU A 347 -0.66 -9.70 3.41
CA LEU A 347 -1.79 -10.53 3.79
C LEU A 347 -2.17 -11.58 2.73
N ALA A 348 -1.84 -11.31 1.45
CA ALA A 348 -2.04 -12.27 0.37
C ALA A 348 -1.10 -13.47 0.47
N ASN A 349 0.11 -13.25 0.96
CA ASN A 349 1.16 -14.26 1.07
C ASN A 349 0.99 -15.18 2.29
N LEU A 350 0.05 -14.84 3.20
CA LEU A 350 -0.23 -15.60 4.42
C LEU A 350 -1.42 -16.57 4.31
N ASN A 351 -1.99 -16.76 3.10
CA ASN A 351 -3.19 -17.58 2.91
C ASN A 351 -3.01 -19.07 3.28
N ASP A 352 -1.79 -19.56 3.21
CA ASP A 352 -1.41 -20.94 3.53
C ASP A 352 -0.78 -21.09 4.93
N MET A 353 -0.81 -20.02 5.72
CA MET A 353 -0.35 -20.05 7.12
C MET A 353 -1.24 -20.99 7.94
N THR A 354 -0.61 -21.84 8.77
CA THR A 354 -1.33 -22.79 9.63
C THR A 354 -2.01 -22.09 10.80
N ASP A 355 -1.35 -21.10 11.39
CA ASP A 355 -1.90 -20.31 12.48
C ASP A 355 -2.84 -19.24 11.94
N ASP A 356 -3.92 -18.96 12.64
CA ASP A 356 -4.76 -17.79 12.36
C ASP A 356 -4.01 -16.51 12.72
N PHE A 357 -4.21 -15.49 11.91
CA PHE A 357 -3.64 -14.17 12.13
C PHE A 357 -4.70 -13.07 12.10
N GLY A 358 -4.35 -11.91 12.63
CA GLY A 358 -5.14 -10.69 12.56
C GLY A 358 -4.32 -9.53 12.03
N VAL A 359 -4.99 -8.41 11.69
CA VAL A 359 -4.37 -7.19 11.20
C VAL A 359 -4.89 -5.98 11.96
N VAL A 360 -4.00 -5.08 12.35
CA VAL A 360 -4.31 -3.82 13.03
C VAL A 360 -3.48 -2.68 12.44
N PRO A 361 -3.88 -1.41 12.60
CA PRO A 361 -3.01 -0.29 12.26
C PRO A 361 -1.72 -0.34 13.08
N ASN A 362 -0.69 0.39 12.63
CA ASN A 362 0.50 0.57 13.45
C ASN A 362 0.12 1.29 14.76
N PRO A 363 0.81 0.99 15.89
CA PRO A 363 0.43 1.51 17.18
C PRO A 363 0.64 3.02 17.28
N LYS A 364 -0.20 3.68 18.08
CA LYS A 364 -0.05 5.08 18.49
C LYS A 364 1.14 5.25 19.45
N LEU A 365 1.65 6.48 19.60
CA LEU A 365 2.65 6.82 20.59
C LEU A 365 2.18 6.46 22.00
N ASP A 366 1.01 6.98 22.36
CA ASP A 366 0.35 6.80 23.65
C ASP A 366 -1.18 6.97 23.50
N GLU A 367 -1.90 6.91 24.64
CA GLU A 367 -3.35 7.05 24.65
C GLU A 367 -3.84 8.49 24.42
N ALA A 368 -2.97 9.49 24.52
CA ALA A 368 -3.32 10.89 24.26
C ALA A 368 -3.34 11.22 22.75
N GLN A 369 -2.66 10.42 21.94
CA GLN A 369 -2.76 10.54 20.48
C GLN A 369 -4.18 10.15 20.04
N GLU A 370 -4.88 11.07 19.38
CA GLU A 370 -6.29 10.86 19.00
C GLU A 370 -6.42 9.85 17.86
N GLU A 371 -5.63 9.97 16.80
CA GLU A 371 -5.75 9.21 15.58
C GLU A 371 -4.61 8.20 15.38
N TYR A 372 -4.92 7.10 14.70
CA TYR A 372 -3.91 6.21 14.15
C TYR A 372 -3.33 6.81 12.86
N HIS A 373 -2.11 6.42 12.50
CA HIS A 373 -1.48 6.81 11.24
C HIS A 373 -0.93 5.56 10.55
N SER A 374 -1.32 5.38 9.29
CA SER A 374 -0.92 4.25 8.47
C SER A 374 -0.01 4.73 7.36
N ARG A 375 1.28 4.44 7.49
CA ARG A 375 2.30 4.83 6.52
C ARG A 375 1.98 4.25 5.14
N VAL A 376 2.06 5.05 4.09
CA VAL A 376 2.14 4.57 2.71
C VAL A 376 3.60 4.58 2.29
N ILE A 377 4.11 3.41 1.93
CA ILE A 377 5.43 3.30 1.32
C ILE A 377 5.27 3.54 -0.20
N ASP A 378 6.23 4.13 -0.80
CA ASP A 378 6.55 4.31 -2.21
C ASP A 378 5.60 3.63 -3.25
N GLY A 379 4.41 4.20 -3.45
CA GLY A 379 3.41 3.65 -4.37
C GLY A 379 3.75 3.89 -5.85
N TRP A 380 3.17 3.07 -6.73
CA TRP A 380 3.16 3.30 -8.17
C TRP A 380 2.01 4.23 -8.53
N LEU A 381 2.28 5.20 -9.40
CA LEU A 381 1.29 6.20 -9.81
C LEU A 381 1.48 6.61 -11.28
N TYR A 382 0.47 7.23 -11.86
CA TYR A 382 0.54 7.78 -13.20
C TYR A 382 0.99 9.24 -13.19
N VAL A 383 1.92 9.57 -14.08
CA VAL A 383 2.38 10.94 -14.34
C VAL A 383 2.10 11.32 -15.79
N VAL A 384 1.92 12.61 -16.02
CA VAL A 384 1.79 13.17 -17.36
C VAL A 384 3.15 13.74 -17.78
N PRO A 385 3.80 13.21 -18.84
CA PRO A 385 5.07 13.74 -19.32
C PRO A 385 4.94 15.20 -19.76
N ASN A 386 5.96 16.03 -19.53
CA ASN A 386 5.96 17.42 -20.01
C ASN A 386 6.00 17.54 -21.53
N THR A 387 6.35 16.45 -22.23
CA THR A 387 6.35 16.35 -23.70
C THR A 387 4.98 16.04 -24.30
N ASN A 388 3.96 15.82 -23.46
CA ASN A 388 2.59 15.56 -23.90
C ASN A 388 2.02 16.80 -24.61
N THR A 389 1.64 16.65 -25.88
CA THR A 389 1.10 17.74 -26.73
C THR A 389 -0.42 17.86 -26.65
N ARG A 390 -1.12 16.99 -25.89
CA ARG A 390 -2.59 16.90 -25.80
C ARG A 390 -3.08 16.99 -24.36
N LEU A 391 -2.57 17.96 -23.60
CA LEU A 391 -2.81 18.08 -22.16
C LEU A 391 -4.30 18.17 -21.80
N ASP A 392 -5.12 18.87 -22.61
CA ASP A 392 -6.56 18.96 -22.36
C ASP A 392 -7.23 17.58 -22.45
N MET A 393 -6.95 16.81 -23.50
CA MET A 393 -7.44 15.44 -23.65
C MET A 393 -6.92 14.55 -22.49
N THR A 394 -5.61 14.60 -22.22
CA THR A 394 -5.01 13.77 -21.17
C THR A 394 -5.60 14.08 -19.80
N SER A 395 -5.87 15.35 -19.49
CA SER A 395 -6.50 15.71 -18.21
C SER A 395 -7.94 15.24 -18.11
N VAL A 396 -8.71 15.26 -19.20
CA VAL A 396 -10.08 14.68 -19.24
C VAL A 396 -10.05 13.17 -18.99
N ILE A 397 -9.14 12.47 -19.67
CA ILE A 397 -9.05 11.00 -19.54
C ILE A 397 -8.53 10.60 -18.16
N LEU A 398 -7.54 11.32 -17.62
CA LEU A 398 -7.02 11.04 -16.26
C LEU A 398 -8.10 11.25 -15.19
N GLU A 399 -8.88 12.33 -15.28
CA GLU A 399 -10.00 12.55 -14.37
C GLU A 399 -11.10 11.50 -14.52
N ALA A 400 -11.44 11.11 -15.76
CA ALA A 400 -12.39 10.03 -16.01
C ALA A 400 -11.90 8.68 -15.45
N LEU A 401 -10.60 8.39 -15.55
CA LEU A 401 -9.98 7.21 -14.94
C LEU A 401 -10.16 7.22 -13.43
N ALA A 402 -9.95 8.36 -12.77
CA ALA A 402 -10.12 8.50 -11.33
C ALA A 402 -11.59 8.23 -10.89
N ILE A 403 -12.56 8.84 -11.59
CA ILE A 403 -14.01 8.70 -11.34
C ILE A 403 -14.46 7.26 -11.53
N GLU A 404 -14.20 6.70 -12.71
CA GLU A 404 -14.64 5.35 -13.07
C GLU A 404 -13.93 4.28 -12.24
N SER A 405 -12.65 4.53 -11.84
CA SER A 405 -11.96 3.64 -10.90
C SER A 405 -12.60 3.67 -9.52
N LYS A 406 -13.02 4.85 -9.02
CA LYS A 406 -13.77 4.95 -7.76
C LYS A 406 -15.05 4.17 -7.80
N SER A 407 -15.77 4.24 -8.92
CA SER A 407 -17.08 3.62 -9.10
C SER A 407 -17.04 2.10 -9.24
N TYR A 408 -15.97 1.54 -9.83
CA TYR A 408 -15.94 0.11 -10.17
C TYR A 408 -14.71 -0.62 -9.63
N VAL A 409 -13.52 -0.04 -9.79
CA VAL A 409 -12.27 -0.78 -9.54
C VAL A 409 -11.92 -0.79 -8.06
N TYR A 410 -12.14 0.34 -7.38
CA TYR A 410 -11.91 0.47 -5.95
C TYR A 410 -12.74 -0.55 -5.15
N ASP A 411 -14.03 -0.64 -5.44
CA ASP A 411 -14.93 -1.57 -4.75
C ASP A 411 -14.56 -3.03 -5.04
N ALA A 412 -14.20 -3.34 -6.29
CA ALA A 412 -13.76 -4.69 -6.64
C ALA A 412 -12.48 -5.08 -5.89
N TYR A 413 -11.53 -4.18 -5.77
CA TYR A 413 -10.29 -4.43 -5.04
C TYR A 413 -10.53 -4.48 -3.53
N TYR A 414 -11.09 -3.41 -2.98
CA TYR A 414 -11.18 -3.22 -1.55
C TYR A 414 -12.24 -4.11 -0.90
N GLU A 415 -13.48 -4.02 -1.38
CA GLU A 415 -14.59 -4.77 -0.79
C GLU A 415 -14.55 -6.25 -1.14
N GLN A 416 -14.25 -6.59 -2.38
CA GLN A 416 -14.37 -7.97 -2.85
C GLN A 416 -13.06 -8.76 -2.72
N ALA A 417 -11.93 -8.21 -3.18
CA ALA A 417 -10.67 -8.94 -3.14
C ALA A 417 -10.02 -8.94 -1.75
N LEU A 418 -10.07 -7.82 -1.03
CA LEU A 418 -9.43 -7.67 0.27
C LEU A 418 -10.36 -8.11 1.42
N LYS A 419 -11.51 -7.45 1.59
CA LYS A 419 -12.41 -7.73 2.72
C LYS A 419 -13.08 -9.10 2.68
N ASN A 420 -13.40 -9.65 1.50
CA ASN A 420 -14.01 -10.98 1.42
C ASN A 420 -13.09 -12.10 1.91
N ARG A 421 -11.78 -11.90 1.92
CA ARG A 421 -10.82 -12.81 2.54
C ARG A 421 -11.05 -13.01 4.03
N TYR A 422 -11.57 -11.96 4.70
CA TYR A 422 -11.85 -11.93 6.12
C TYR A 422 -13.35 -12.07 6.41
N THR A 423 -14.07 -12.87 5.59
CA THR A 423 -15.54 -13.04 5.73
C THR A 423 -15.94 -13.49 7.13
N ASN A 424 -15.09 -14.29 7.78
CA ASN A 424 -15.30 -14.83 9.13
C ASN A 424 -14.60 -14.01 10.22
N ASP A 425 -13.94 -12.89 9.89
CA ASP A 425 -13.26 -12.02 10.86
C ASP A 425 -13.74 -10.57 10.68
N PRO A 426 -14.85 -10.20 11.34
CA PRO A 426 -15.39 -8.84 11.24
C PRO A 426 -14.45 -7.78 11.85
N ASP A 427 -13.62 -8.16 12.83
CA ASP A 427 -12.66 -7.25 13.43
C ASP A 427 -11.56 -6.87 12.43
N ALA A 428 -11.07 -7.83 11.64
CA ALA A 428 -10.10 -7.54 10.59
C ALA A 428 -10.65 -6.56 9.54
N LYS A 429 -11.94 -6.68 9.18
CA LYS A 429 -12.59 -5.73 8.25
C LYS A 429 -12.60 -4.31 8.80
N GLU A 430 -12.99 -4.15 10.06
CA GLU A 430 -12.99 -2.85 10.74
C GLU A 430 -11.58 -2.24 10.80
N MET A 431 -10.57 -3.07 11.07
CA MET A 431 -9.18 -2.61 11.08
C MET A 431 -8.67 -2.19 9.70
N LEU A 432 -9.06 -2.90 8.64
CA LEU A 432 -8.70 -2.51 7.26
C LEU A 432 -9.36 -1.18 6.87
N ASP A 433 -10.60 -0.91 7.29
CA ASP A 433 -11.24 0.38 7.10
C ASP A 433 -10.49 1.50 7.82
N LEU A 434 -10.08 1.26 9.07
CA LEU A 434 -9.30 2.20 9.86
C LEU A 434 -7.93 2.48 9.21
N ILE A 435 -7.19 1.43 8.83
CA ILE A 435 -5.89 1.55 8.14
C ILE A 435 -6.05 2.36 6.86
N SER A 436 -7.12 2.11 6.11
CA SER A 436 -7.39 2.79 4.85
C SER A 436 -7.72 4.28 5.02
N SER A 437 -8.42 4.64 6.09
CA SER A 437 -8.84 6.03 6.37
C SER A 437 -7.75 6.88 7.04
N THR A 438 -6.68 6.26 7.55
CA THR A 438 -5.61 6.93 8.30
C THR A 438 -4.27 6.95 7.56
N ARG A 439 -4.29 6.80 6.22
CA ARG A 439 -3.08 6.81 5.40
C ARG A 439 -2.37 8.14 5.42
N THR A 440 -1.05 8.09 5.55
CA THR A 440 -0.20 9.29 5.55
C THR A 440 1.19 8.97 5.00
N ILE A 441 1.96 10.02 4.73
CA ILE A 441 3.32 9.97 4.20
C ILE A 441 4.20 10.92 5.01
N ASP A 442 5.44 10.51 5.29
CA ASP A 442 6.51 11.37 5.74
C ASP A 442 7.44 11.65 4.55
N LEU A 443 7.62 12.91 4.18
CA LEU A 443 8.47 13.31 3.06
C LEU A 443 9.92 12.84 3.23
N GLY A 444 10.44 12.84 4.45
CA GLY A 444 11.80 12.36 4.71
C GLY A 444 11.95 10.84 4.64
N ASP A 445 10.85 10.09 4.72
CA ASP A 445 10.83 8.65 4.51
C ASP A 445 10.68 8.27 3.02
N THR A 446 10.18 9.17 2.18
CA THR A 446 9.96 8.91 0.76
C THR A 446 10.92 9.67 -0.14
N VAL A 447 10.90 11.00 -0.11
CA VAL A 447 11.69 11.86 -0.99
C VAL A 447 13.17 11.84 -0.60
N TRP A 448 13.47 12.03 0.68
CA TRP A 448 14.84 12.06 1.22
C TRP A 448 15.21 10.78 1.99
N GLN A 449 14.63 9.64 1.60
CA GLN A 449 14.80 8.35 2.30
C GLN A 449 16.25 7.89 2.41
N SER A 450 17.07 8.11 1.36
CA SER A 450 18.47 7.70 1.33
C SER A 450 19.32 8.39 2.41
N ASP A 451 18.93 9.58 2.79
CA ASP A 451 19.67 10.40 3.75
C ASP A 451 19.10 10.28 5.16
N ILE A 452 17.80 10.47 5.32
CA ILE A 452 17.16 10.54 6.63
C ILE A 452 16.86 9.14 7.17
N ARG A 453 16.05 8.34 6.44
CA ARG A 453 15.67 7.00 6.89
C ARG A 453 16.89 6.08 7.08
N ASN A 454 17.79 6.05 6.11
CA ASN A 454 19.00 5.23 6.20
C ASN A 454 19.90 5.68 7.34
N LYS A 455 19.94 6.99 7.65
CA LYS A 455 20.70 7.50 8.81
C LYS A 455 20.14 7.00 10.13
N ILE A 456 18.82 6.95 10.27
CA ILE A 456 18.15 6.39 11.45
C ILE A 456 18.46 4.88 11.57
N GLN A 457 18.27 4.12 10.50
CA GLN A 457 18.56 2.69 10.45
C GLN A 457 20.01 2.38 10.82
N ASP A 458 20.95 3.07 10.20
CA ASP A 458 22.39 2.94 10.49
C ASP A 458 22.72 3.21 11.96
N THR A 459 22.05 4.19 12.57
CA THR A 459 22.27 4.53 13.98
C THR A 459 21.76 3.42 14.90
N ILE A 460 20.62 2.82 14.58
CA ILE A 460 20.08 1.65 15.27
C ILE A 460 21.05 0.46 15.14
N TRP A 461 21.47 0.14 13.94
CA TRP A 461 22.36 -1.00 13.65
C TRP A 461 23.74 -0.88 14.33
N LYS A 462 24.28 0.33 14.39
CA LYS A 462 25.56 0.60 15.09
C LYS A 462 25.43 0.57 16.61
N LYS A 463 24.19 0.42 17.13
CA LYS A 463 23.90 0.43 18.57
C LYS A 463 24.40 1.69 19.28
N ALA A 464 24.56 2.76 18.53
CA ALA A 464 25.12 4.00 19.05
C ALA A 464 24.10 4.82 19.85
N LEU A 465 22.81 4.70 19.51
CA LEU A 465 21.65 5.39 20.10
C LEU A 465 21.84 6.91 20.28
N THR A 466 22.73 7.50 19.49
CA THR A 466 23.05 8.95 19.51
C THR A 466 22.29 9.65 18.37
N PHE A 467 20.97 9.50 18.33
CA PHE A 467 20.12 9.97 17.25
C PHE A 467 20.21 11.49 17.04
N SER A 468 20.22 12.28 18.11
CA SER A 468 20.36 13.74 18.00
C SER A 468 21.62 14.13 17.20
N SER A 469 22.78 13.57 17.56
CA SER A 469 24.04 13.84 16.84
C SER A 469 24.01 13.28 15.43
N ALA A 470 23.44 12.09 15.23
CA ALA A 470 23.36 11.45 13.93
C ALA A 470 22.52 12.25 12.95
N LEU A 471 21.33 12.68 13.36
CA LEU A 471 20.41 13.48 12.53
C LEU A 471 20.95 14.89 12.30
N SER A 472 21.52 15.55 13.35
CA SER A 472 22.16 16.85 13.18
C SER A 472 23.36 16.81 12.19
N SER A 473 24.05 15.68 12.08
CA SER A 473 25.21 15.57 11.17
C SER A 473 24.85 15.65 9.69
N ILE A 474 23.58 15.48 9.33
CA ILE A 474 23.08 15.57 7.95
C ILE A 474 22.22 16.82 7.71
N SER A 475 21.96 17.65 8.75
CA SER A 475 21.03 18.80 8.63
C SER A 475 21.40 19.72 7.48
N SER A 476 22.66 20.20 7.43
CA SER A 476 23.09 21.12 6.37
C SER A 476 22.95 20.55 4.97
N TYR A 477 23.08 19.23 4.82
CA TYR A 477 22.87 18.58 3.55
C TYR A 477 21.38 18.47 3.19
N VAL A 478 20.53 18.06 4.15
CA VAL A 478 19.09 17.96 3.93
C VAL A 478 18.49 19.33 3.65
N ASP A 479 18.88 20.36 4.42
CA ASP A 479 18.45 21.75 4.20
C ASP A 479 18.83 22.24 2.79
N LEU A 480 20.07 21.96 2.35
CA LEU A 480 20.51 22.29 1.00
C LEU A 480 19.67 21.57 -0.08
N MET A 481 19.32 20.31 0.11
CA MET A 481 18.48 19.56 -0.83
C MET A 481 17.04 20.09 -0.87
N ILE A 482 16.52 20.55 0.27
CA ILE A 482 15.23 21.25 0.34
C ILE A 482 15.30 22.57 -0.41
N ASP A 483 16.35 23.37 -0.19
CA ASP A 483 16.54 24.66 -0.86
C ASP A 483 16.63 24.48 -2.39
N ILE A 484 17.44 23.53 -2.89
CA ILE A 484 17.53 23.20 -4.32
C ILE A 484 16.16 22.84 -4.88
N TYR A 485 15.42 22.00 -4.16
CA TYR A 485 14.08 21.60 -4.54
C TYR A 485 13.12 22.80 -4.65
N LEU A 486 13.17 23.73 -3.68
CA LEU A 486 12.32 24.91 -3.68
C LEU A 486 12.72 25.92 -4.77
N ASP A 487 14.02 26.07 -5.07
CA ASP A 487 14.52 26.93 -6.14
C ASP A 487 14.02 26.45 -7.51
N GLU A 488 14.07 25.13 -7.77
CA GLU A 488 13.57 24.55 -9.02
C GLU A 488 12.03 24.64 -9.13
N LEU A 489 11.30 24.64 -8.02
CA LEU A 489 9.86 24.89 -8.02
C LEU A 489 9.48 26.32 -8.39
N ALA A 490 10.39 27.28 -8.16
CA ALA A 490 10.14 28.70 -8.44
C ALA A 490 10.31 29.09 -9.91
N GLU A 491 10.98 28.22 -10.72
CA GLU A 491 11.16 28.36 -12.17
C GLU A 491 9.97 27.77 -12.97
#